data_daac93627118821bf8dba2786a3afcea
#
_entry.id   daac93627118821bf8dba2786a3afcea
#
_cell.length_a   1.000
_cell.length_b   1.000
_cell.length_c   1.000
_cell.angle_alpha   90.00
_cell.angle_beta   90.00
_cell.angle_gamma   90.00
#
_symmetry.space_group_name_H-M   'P 1'
#
loop_
_entity.id
_entity.type
_entity.pdbx_description
1 polymer ?
#
loop_
_entity_poly.entity_id
_entity_poly.type
_entity_poly.pdbx_seq_one_letter_code
_entity_poly.pdbx_strand_id
1 'polypeptide(L)'
;MDKDLVDYALDYARSKKIEYAETRAHSTEFEQLVIKNGTLDAFISTVDKGFCVRILADGGLGFASSNKWTKDEARILVDRAYRSARRAKREDKISFADEKGVDTKWRVTQKKKIEDIPAEQKIAELMEIDKALSSQEIKIPGRIISCPIRLTEKYFTNSEGSAISSFVPKIAAFAFITVVENGKPEQAYKQFGRSAGWEAFDEWNMTETLLHEARILQRIIREGKAVQPGKTDLVCGTEVTGIASHESCGHPIEADRILGREMSQAGRSFIYPGGPYWMGTRIGNDIVTIVDDPTVKSSYGYYEYDDEGIKARRRYLYKDGIIDEFLHNRETAAKLGTRSNGSSRATNYDREAIVRMANTFLLPGDWTDKEIIEDVKHGIFMKSFTEWNIDDRRFNQRYVGREAFVIENGELKHPVARPIIETTTKTWWSSVDAISKKVEFDAATCGKGDPMQGAPVYTGGPVIRLKEVYVR
;
A
#
# COMPACT_ATOMS: atom_id res chain seq x y z
N MET A 1 1.50 20.05 -18.73
CA MET A 1 0.31 19.25 -19.16
C MET A 1 -0.66 20.14 -19.89
N ASP A 2 -1.20 19.71 -21.05
CA ASP A 2 -2.20 20.47 -21.85
C ASP A 2 -3.61 20.16 -21.31
N LYS A 3 -4.11 21.04 -20.44
CA LYS A 3 -5.44 20.88 -19.81
C LYS A 3 -6.56 21.17 -20.81
N ASP A 4 -6.34 22.09 -21.74
CA ASP A 4 -7.36 22.47 -22.73
C ASP A 4 -7.73 21.29 -23.62
N LEU A 5 -6.78 20.41 -23.91
CA LEU A 5 -7.04 19.17 -24.65
C LEU A 5 -7.87 18.17 -23.85
N VAL A 6 -7.63 18.08 -22.53
CA VAL A 6 -8.36 17.18 -21.61
C VAL A 6 -9.80 17.66 -21.45
N ASP A 7 -9.99 18.98 -21.29
CA ASP A 7 -11.32 19.60 -21.23
C ASP A 7 -12.05 19.49 -22.57
N TYR A 8 -11.35 19.65 -23.69
CA TYR A 8 -11.92 19.41 -25.03
C TYR A 8 -12.44 17.98 -25.19
N ALA A 9 -11.70 16.98 -24.70
CA ALA A 9 -12.15 15.58 -24.75
C ALA A 9 -13.45 15.38 -23.93
N LEU A 10 -13.56 16.02 -22.75
CA LEU A 10 -14.77 16.00 -21.94
C LEU A 10 -15.94 16.67 -22.63
N ASP A 11 -15.74 17.85 -23.22
CA ASP A 11 -16.81 18.58 -23.93
C ASP A 11 -17.28 17.78 -25.14
N TYR A 12 -16.38 17.13 -25.86
CA TYR A 12 -16.77 16.24 -26.94
C TYR A 12 -17.53 15.01 -26.42
N ALA A 13 -17.18 14.47 -25.27
CA ALA A 13 -17.93 13.37 -24.63
C ALA A 13 -19.36 13.83 -24.26
N ARG A 14 -19.53 15.05 -23.73
CA ARG A 14 -20.83 15.65 -23.42
C ARG A 14 -21.74 15.78 -24.64
N SER A 15 -21.19 15.88 -25.85
CA SER A 15 -22.00 15.90 -27.08
C SER A 15 -22.64 14.54 -27.43
N LYS A 16 -22.23 13.46 -26.75
CA LYS A 16 -22.81 12.11 -26.92
C LYS A 16 -23.94 11.90 -25.91
N LYS A 17 -24.76 10.86 -26.15
CA LYS A 17 -25.77 10.42 -25.17
C LYS A 17 -25.09 9.60 -24.08
N ILE A 18 -24.68 10.27 -23.01
CA ILE A 18 -23.95 9.68 -21.89
C ILE A 18 -24.70 9.90 -20.56
N GLU A 19 -24.46 9.05 -19.59
CA GLU A 19 -24.90 9.23 -18.19
C GLU A 19 -23.79 9.94 -17.39
N TYR A 20 -22.53 9.63 -17.69
CA TYR A 20 -21.36 10.25 -17.07
C TYR A 20 -20.14 10.16 -17.98
N ALA A 21 -19.27 11.14 -17.89
CA ALA A 21 -17.92 11.09 -18.47
C ALA A 21 -16.90 11.75 -17.57
N GLU A 22 -15.70 11.21 -17.59
CA GLU A 22 -14.52 11.82 -16.99
C GLU A 22 -13.32 11.73 -17.92
N THR A 23 -12.41 12.67 -17.78
CA THR A 23 -11.11 12.67 -18.41
C THR A 23 -10.03 12.86 -17.35
N ARG A 24 -8.96 12.09 -17.45
CA ARG A 24 -7.83 12.16 -16.52
C ARG A 24 -6.53 12.11 -17.28
N ALA A 25 -5.65 13.04 -16.98
CA ALA A 25 -4.31 13.10 -17.55
C ALA A 25 -3.24 12.95 -16.48
N HIS A 26 -2.17 12.24 -16.81
CA HIS A 26 -0.97 12.13 -15.99
C HIS A 26 0.24 12.56 -16.81
N SER A 27 1.18 13.22 -16.15
CA SER A 27 2.54 13.44 -16.63
C SER A 27 3.47 13.04 -15.49
N THR A 28 4.23 11.98 -15.68
CA THR A 28 5.14 11.45 -14.66
C THR A 28 6.56 11.50 -15.17
N GLU A 29 7.40 12.28 -14.51
CA GLU A 29 8.85 12.15 -14.61
C GLU A 29 9.28 11.02 -13.69
N PHE A 30 9.95 10.04 -14.27
CA PHE A 30 10.43 8.86 -13.56
C PHE A 30 11.94 8.77 -13.63
N GLU A 31 12.56 8.63 -12.48
CA GLU A 31 13.99 8.37 -12.35
C GLU A 31 14.19 7.12 -11.48
N GLN A 32 15.13 6.27 -11.84
CA GLN A 32 15.53 5.12 -11.04
C GLN A 32 17.03 4.93 -11.08
N LEU A 33 17.63 4.85 -9.91
CA LEU A 33 19.03 4.54 -9.70
C LEU A 33 19.13 3.17 -9.03
N VAL A 34 20.07 2.33 -9.51
CA VAL A 34 20.32 1.00 -8.91
C VAL A 34 21.81 0.86 -8.68
N ILE A 35 22.19 0.66 -7.41
CA ILE A 35 23.54 0.30 -7.00
C ILE A 35 23.55 -1.19 -6.65
N LYS A 36 24.50 -1.91 -7.20
CA LYS A 36 24.71 -3.34 -6.96
C LYS A 36 26.16 -3.62 -6.65
N ASN A 37 26.44 -4.04 -5.41
CA ASN A 37 27.77 -4.41 -4.95
C ASN A 37 28.85 -3.37 -5.29
N GLY A 38 28.58 -2.10 -5.01
CA GLY A 38 29.54 -1.01 -5.24
C GLY A 38 29.60 -0.49 -6.67
N THR A 39 28.68 -0.88 -7.55
CA THR A 39 28.66 -0.44 -8.94
C THR A 39 27.30 0.14 -9.29
N LEU A 40 27.26 1.22 -10.08
CA LEU A 40 26.03 1.72 -10.70
C LEU A 40 25.59 0.70 -11.76
N ASP A 41 24.53 -0.05 -11.46
CA ASP A 41 23.98 -1.11 -12.33
C ASP A 41 22.97 -0.54 -13.33
N ALA A 42 22.17 0.45 -12.92
CA ALA A 42 21.25 1.14 -13.81
C ALA A 42 21.00 2.59 -13.39
N PHE A 43 20.86 3.46 -14.37
CA PHE A 43 20.27 4.79 -14.27
C PHE A 43 19.24 4.97 -15.38
N ILE A 44 17.99 5.15 -15.00
CA ILE A 44 16.86 5.31 -15.91
C ILE A 44 16.24 6.68 -15.64
N SER A 45 16.02 7.47 -16.69
CA SER A 45 15.27 8.71 -16.63
C SER A 45 14.32 8.78 -17.81
N THR A 46 13.02 8.89 -17.54
CA THR A 46 11.98 8.90 -18.57
C THR A 46 10.84 9.84 -18.18
N VAL A 47 10.11 10.28 -19.20
CA VAL A 47 8.84 11.00 -19.02
C VAL A 47 7.72 10.19 -19.67
N ASP A 48 6.74 9.78 -18.87
CA ASP A 48 5.53 9.14 -19.36
C ASP A 48 4.35 10.08 -19.17
N LYS A 49 3.65 10.39 -20.28
CA LYS A 49 2.51 11.29 -20.27
C LYS A 49 1.40 10.81 -21.21
N GLY A 50 0.19 10.93 -20.74
CA GLY A 50 -0.98 10.59 -21.54
C GLY A 50 -2.26 10.98 -20.82
N PHE A 51 -3.38 10.67 -21.44
CA PHE A 51 -4.69 10.89 -20.89
C PHE A 51 -5.64 9.75 -21.21
N CYS A 52 -6.71 9.66 -20.44
CA CYS A 52 -7.76 8.68 -20.64
C CYS A 52 -9.14 9.34 -20.60
N VAL A 53 -10.10 8.61 -21.13
CA VAL A 53 -11.53 8.93 -21.09
C VAL A 53 -12.26 7.71 -20.54
N ARG A 54 -13.11 7.90 -19.54
CA ARG A 54 -14.04 6.90 -19.02
C ARG A 54 -15.47 7.40 -19.19
N ILE A 55 -16.35 6.57 -19.77
CA ILE A 55 -17.74 6.93 -20.11
C ILE A 55 -18.68 5.88 -19.58
N LEU A 56 -19.75 6.33 -18.94
CA LEU A 56 -20.91 5.53 -18.59
C LEU A 56 -22.06 5.86 -19.57
N ALA A 57 -22.52 4.85 -20.29
CA ALA A 57 -23.61 4.98 -21.25
C ALA A 57 -24.42 3.68 -21.37
N ASP A 58 -25.77 3.80 -21.33
CA ASP A 58 -26.72 2.67 -21.34
C ASP A 58 -26.45 1.64 -20.22
N GLY A 59 -25.92 2.09 -19.07
CA GLY A 59 -25.54 1.25 -17.93
C GLY A 59 -24.29 0.40 -18.16
N GLY A 60 -23.52 0.66 -19.20
CA GLY A 60 -22.22 0.05 -19.45
C GLY A 60 -21.08 1.05 -19.30
N LEU A 61 -19.90 0.56 -18.93
CA LEU A 61 -18.70 1.36 -18.72
C LEU A 61 -17.68 1.12 -19.82
N GLY A 62 -17.12 2.20 -20.37
CA GLY A 62 -16.05 2.14 -21.37
C GLY A 62 -14.87 3.01 -21.01
N PHE A 63 -13.68 2.52 -21.29
CA PHE A 63 -12.42 3.17 -21.01
C PHE A 63 -11.52 3.17 -22.25
N ALA A 64 -10.82 4.28 -22.49
CA ALA A 64 -9.80 4.38 -23.52
C ALA A 64 -8.71 5.37 -23.10
N SER A 65 -7.47 5.10 -23.47
CA SER A 65 -6.30 5.92 -23.15
C SER A 65 -5.35 6.08 -24.33
N SER A 66 -4.57 7.16 -24.32
CA SER A 66 -3.52 7.41 -25.32
C SER A 66 -2.44 8.33 -24.76
N ASN A 67 -1.25 8.22 -25.33
CA ASN A 67 -0.14 9.14 -25.12
C ASN A 67 0.02 10.18 -26.24
N LYS A 68 -0.92 10.23 -27.18
CA LYS A 68 -0.92 11.20 -28.30
C LYS A 68 -1.78 12.42 -27.95
N TRP A 69 -1.14 13.59 -27.84
CA TRP A 69 -1.76 14.85 -27.41
C TRP A 69 -2.27 15.67 -28.60
N THR A 70 -3.34 15.19 -29.26
CA THR A 70 -4.00 15.91 -30.36
C THR A 70 -5.52 15.87 -30.21
N LYS A 71 -6.23 16.88 -30.75
CA LYS A 71 -7.70 16.92 -30.73
C LYS A 71 -8.34 15.74 -31.48
N ASP A 72 -7.69 15.27 -32.54
CA ASP A 72 -8.19 14.11 -33.29
C ASP A 72 -8.09 12.84 -32.45
N GLU A 73 -6.97 12.62 -31.74
CA GLU A 73 -6.84 11.49 -30.84
C GLU A 73 -7.85 11.58 -29.68
N ALA A 74 -8.10 12.78 -29.13
CA ALA A 74 -9.11 12.98 -28.10
C ALA A 74 -10.51 12.54 -28.58
N ARG A 75 -10.91 12.90 -29.82
CA ARG A 75 -12.16 12.41 -30.43
C ARG A 75 -12.16 10.90 -30.59
N ILE A 76 -11.08 10.31 -31.07
CA ILE A 76 -10.94 8.86 -31.24
C ILE A 76 -11.11 8.15 -29.91
N LEU A 77 -10.50 8.64 -28.82
CA LEU A 77 -10.63 8.05 -27.49
C LEU A 77 -12.07 8.13 -26.96
N VAL A 78 -12.70 9.28 -27.07
CA VAL A 78 -14.10 9.45 -26.65
C VAL A 78 -15.01 8.49 -27.43
N ASP A 79 -14.86 8.43 -28.76
CA ASP A 79 -15.69 7.54 -29.60
C ASP A 79 -15.43 6.06 -29.28
N ARG A 80 -14.19 5.70 -28.95
CA ARG A 80 -13.82 4.34 -28.53
C ARG A 80 -14.43 3.99 -27.16
N ALA A 81 -14.27 4.85 -26.17
CA ALA A 81 -14.83 4.67 -24.82
C ALA A 81 -16.39 4.61 -24.89
N TYR A 82 -17.01 5.50 -25.64
CA TYR A 82 -18.48 5.51 -25.82
C TYR A 82 -19.00 4.23 -26.49
N ARG A 83 -18.34 3.76 -27.56
CA ARG A 83 -18.72 2.49 -28.23
C ARG A 83 -18.51 1.29 -27.30
N SER A 84 -17.43 1.28 -26.52
CA SER A 84 -17.17 0.23 -25.54
C SER A 84 -18.24 0.21 -24.45
N ALA A 85 -18.60 1.35 -23.88
CA ALA A 85 -19.67 1.47 -22.90
C ALA A 85 -20.99 0.89 -23.42
N ARG A 86 -21.42 1.28 -24.60
CA ARG A 86 -22.67 0.80 -25.20
C ARG A 86 -22.66 -0.69 -25.55
N ARG A 87 -21.49 -1.26 -25.88
CA ARG A 87 -21.34 -2.71 -26.14
C ARG A 87 -21.25 -3.54 -24.86
N ALA A 88 -20.74 -2.94 -23.76
CA ALA A 88 -20.65 -3.56 -22.45
C ALA A 88 -21.99 -3.54 -21.69
N LYS A 89 -23.11 -3.39 -22.40
CA LYS A 89 -24.47 -3.38 -21.83
C LYS A 89 -24.71 -4.64 -21.01
N ARG A 90 -25.19 -4.46 -19.77
CA ARG A 90 -25.39 -5.50 -18.76
C ARG A 90 -26.82 -5.49 -18.25
N GLU A 91 -27.29 -6.63 -17.73
CA GLU A 91 -28.55 -6.71 -17.02
C GLU A 91 -28.48 -5.94 -15.69
N ASP A 92 -27.38 -6.13 -14.94
CA ASP A 92 -27.05 -5.33 -13.73
C ASP A 92 -26.34 -4.05 -14.15
N LYS A 93 -27.10 -3.03 -14.53
CA LYS A 93 -26.56 -1.74 -14.99
C LYS A 93 -25.60 -1.13 -13.98
N ILE A 94 -24.47 -0.65 -14.49
CA ILE A 94 -23.54 0.17 -13.70
C ILE A 94 -24.19 1.55 -13.48
N SER A 95 -24.06 2.07 -12.27
CA SER A 95 -24.37 3.44 -11.90
C SER A 95 -23.28 3.98 -10.98
N PHE A 96 -23.16 5.30 -10.90
CA PHE A 96 -22.24 5.96 -9.97
C PHE A 96 -23.02 6.68 -8.89
N ALA A 97 -22.51 6.62 -7.65
CA ALA A 97 -23.06 7.43 -6.57
C ALA A 97 -22.91 8.92 -6.90
N ASP A 98 -23.94 9.69 -6.59
CA ASP A 98 -23.96 11.13 -6.82
C ASP A 98 -22.91 11.84 -5.96
N GLU A 99 -22.14 12.71 -6.59
CA GLU A 99 -21.14 13.53 -5.91
C GLU A 99 -21.16 14.96 -6.42
N LYS A 100 -20.79 15.89 -5.55
CA LYS A 100 -20.69 17.31 -5.95
C LYS A 100 -19.40 17.56 -6.69
N GLY A 101 -19.47 18.30 -7.80
CA GLY A 101 -18.29 18.78 -8.51
C GLY A 101 -17.40 19.66 -7.61
N VAL A 102 -16.10 19.53 -7.79
CA VAL A 102 -15.06 20.26 -7.03
C VAL A 102 -14.05 20.85 -7.99
N ASP A 103 -13.82 22.16 -7.89
CA ASP A 103 -12.70 22.84 -8.58
C ASP A 103 -11.60 23.17 -7.57
N THR A 104 -10.44 22.53 -7.71
CA THR A 104 -9.36 22.72 -6.74
C THR A 104 -7.97 22.37 -7.31
N LYS A 105 -6.95 22.88 -6.60
CA LYS A 105 -5.54 22.53 -6.86
C LYS A 105 -4.86 22.19 -5.55
N TRP A 106 -4.12 21.09 -5.53
CA TRP A 106 -3.35 20.69 -4.38
C TRP A 106 -1.98 20.14 -4.78
N ARG A 107 -1.05 20.17 -3.86
CA ARG A 107 0.30 19.66 -4.09
C ARG A 107 0.97 19.22 -2.81
N VAL A 108 1.81 18.22 -2.92
CA VAL A 108 2.75 17.87 -1.85
C VAL A 108 3.93 18.83 -1.89
N THR A 109 4.26 19.42 -0.74
CA THR A 109 5.41 20.32 -0.59
C THR A 109 6.69 19.50 -0.43
N GLN A 110 7.73 19.90 -1.16
CA GLN A 110 9.09 19.40 -1.01
C GLN A 110 9.91 20.43 -0.23
N LYS A 111 10.59 20.04 0.85
CA LYS A 111 11.55 20.90 1.55
C LYS A 111 12.85 21.04 0.74
N LYS A 112 13.35 19.89 0.21
CA LYS A 112 14.44 19.82 -0.76
C LYS A 112 13.85 19.28 -2.06
N LYS A 113 13.76 20.11 -3.09
CA LYS A 113 13.19 19.65 -4.36
C LYS A 113 14.07 18.57 -4.99
N ILE A 114 13.46 17.48 -5.37
CA ILE A 114 14.15 16.36 -6.01
C ILE A 114 14.80 16.79 -7.33
N GLU A 115 14.13 17.69 -8.05
CA GLU A 115 14.58 18.23 -9.34
C GLU A 115 15.86 19.07 -9.21
N ASP A 116 16.11 19.66 -8.03
CA ASP A 116 17.29 20.48 -7.76
C ASP A 116 18.52 19.64 -7.36
N ILE A 117 18.37 18.33 -7.12
CA ILE A 117 19.46 17.44 -6.73
C ILE A 117 20.08 16.80 -7.98
N PRO A 118 21.36 17.04 -8.28
CA PRO A 118 22.03 16.41 -9.43
C PRO A 118 22.05 14.88 -9.34
N ALA A 119 22.00 14.21 -10.49
CA ALA A 119 22.04 12.75 -10.54
C ALA A 119 23.32 12.17 -9.91
N GLU A 120 24.45 12.85 -10.12
CA GLU A 120 25.75 12.48 -9.55
C GLU A 120 25.73 12.50 -8.02
N GLN A 121 25.04 13.48 -7.39
CA GLN A 121 24.89 13.53 -5.95
C GLN A 121 24.03 12.37 -5.45
N LYS A 122 22.89 12.10 -6.10
CA LYS A 122 22.01 10.97 -5.75
C LYS A 122 22.77 9.63 -5.83
N ILE A 123 23.58 9.44 -6.88
CA ILE A 123 24.42 8.25 -7.07
C ILE A 123 25.45 8.16 -5.94
N ALA A 124 26.15 9.26 -5.63
CA ALA A 124 27.16 9.29 -4.59
C ALA A 124 26.60 8.90 -3.22
N GLU A 125 25.45 9.45 -2.84
CA GLU A 125 24.78 9.14 -1.57
C GLU A 125 24.38 7.65 -1.47
N LEU A 126 23.88 7.04 -2.55
CA LEU A 126 23.59 5.60 -2.60
C LEU A 126 24.85 4.74 -2.53
N MET A 127 25.94 5.17 -3.19
CA MET A 127 27.25 4.50 -3.15
C MET A 127 27.86 4.54 -1.75
N GLU A 128 27.67 5.61 -0.99
CA GLU A 128 28.13 5.72 0.40
C GLU A 128 27.44 4.69 1.29
N ILE A 129 26.14 4.45 1.10
CA ILE A 129 25.42 3.40 1.84
C ILE A 129 26.01 2.01 1.51
N ASP A 130 26.21 1.70 0.22
CA ASP A 130 26.81 0.40 -0.18
C ASP A 130 28.23 0.24 0.38
N LYS A 131 29.04 1.31 0.32
CA LYS A 131 30.39 1.32 0.89
C LYS A 131 30.38 1.08 2.39
N ALA A 132 29.48 1.71 3.13
CA ALA A 132 29.33 1.51 4.57
C ALA A 132 28.96 0.05 4.91
N LEU A 133 28.09 -0.58 4.12
CA LEU A 133 27.73 -1.99 4.26
C LEU A 133 28.90 -2.92 3.92
N SER A 134 29.67 -2.61 2.87
CA SER A 134 30.78 -3.47 2.41
C SER A 134 32.01 -3.40 3.30
N SER A 135 32.17 -2.34 4.09
CA SER A 135 33.30 -2.13 4.99
C SER A 135 33.17 -2.82 6.35
N GLN A 136 32.07 -3.53 6.61
CA GLN A 136 31.81 -4.20 7.87
C GLN A 136 32.57 -5.54 7.97
N GLU A 137 32.83 -5.99 9.19
CA GLU A 137 33.33 -7.35 9.46
C GLU A 137 32.32 -8.44 9.09
N ILE A 138 31.02 -8.09 9.13
CA ILE A 138 29.93 -8.95 8.67
C ILE A 138 30.03 -9.15 7.15
N LYS A 139 30.06 -10.39 6.69
CA LYS A 139 30.10 -10.69 5.26
C LYS A 139 28.75 -10.43 4.62
N ILE A 140 28.64 -9.36 3.82
CA ILE A 140 27.46 -8.97 3.07
C ILE A 140 27.77 -9.02 1.55
N PRO A 141 27.90 -10.21 0.95
CA PRO A 141 28.32 -10.35 -0.45
C PRO A 141 27.25 -9.91 -1.46
N GLY A 142 25.98 -9.87 -1.08
CA GLY A 142 24.87 -9.40 -1.92
C GLY A 142 24.28 -8.10 -1.36
N ARG A 143 24.41 -7.01 -2.13
CA ARG A 143 23.86 -5.70 -1.78
C ARG A 143 23.27 -5.07 -3.03
N ILE A 144 21.97 -4.79 -2.99
CA ILE A 144 21.26 -4.09 -4.05
C ILE A 144 20.47 -2.96 -3.39
N ILE A 145 20.71 -1.72 -3.85
CA ILE A 145 19.97 -0.54 -3.41
C ILE A 145 19.38 0.11 -4.66
N SER A 146 18.07 0.25 -4.71
CA SER A 146 17.34 0.87 -5.80
C SER A 146 16.54 2.05 -5.28
N CYS A 147 16.64 3.20 -5.94
CA CYS A 147 15.93 4.43 -5.57
C CYS A 147 15.04 4.90 -6.75
N PRO A 148 13.78 4.43 -6.83
CA PRO A 148 12.82 4.97 -7.79
C PRO A 148 12.21 6.28 -7.28
N ILE A 149 12.13 7.25 -8.17
CA ILE A 149 11.56 8.57 -7.94
C ILE A 149 10.47 8.81 -8.99
N ARG A 150 9.35 9.39 -8.57
CA ARG A 150 8.24 9.76 -9.45
C ARG A 150 7.76 11.16 -9.12
N LEU A 151 7.78 12.05 -10.10
CA LEU A 151 7.19 13.38 -10.01
C LEU A 151 5.94 13.38 -10.90
N THR A 152 4.77 13.28 -10.30
CA THR A 152 3.52 13.10 -11.05
C THR A 152 2.64 14.34 -10.97
N GLU A 153 2.38 14.96 -12.11
CA GLU A 153 1.29 15.89 -12.29
C GLU A 153 0.05 15.14 -12.76
N LYS A 154 -1.12 15.47 -12.17
CA LYS A 154 -2.42 14.95 -12.61
C LYS A 154 -3.39 16.09 -12.86
N TYR A 155 -4.25 15.89 -13.85
CA TYR A 155 -5.46 16.69 -14.04
C TYR A 155 -6.64 15.76 -14.27
N PHE A 156 -7.69 15.98 -13.48
CA PHE A 156 -8.94 15.25 -13.54
C PHE A 156 -10.08 16.24 -13.80
N THR A 157 -11.00 15.90 -14.71
CA THR A 157 -12.24 16.63 -14.91
C THR A 157 -13.37 15.67 -15.29
N ASN A 158 -14.63 16.04 -14.95
CA ASN A 158 -15.79 15.20 -15.21
C ASN A 158 -17.02 15.98 -15.64
N SER A 159 -18.05 15.28 -16.12
CA SER A 159 -19.30 15.87 -16.58
C SER A 159 -20.14 16.50 -15.46
N GLU A 160 -19.85 16.26 -14.20
CA GLU A 160 -20.52 16.80 -13.01
C GLU A 160 -19.84 18.08 -12.48
N GLY A 161 -18.84 18.60 -13.18
CA GLY A 161 -18.23 19.89 -12.88
C GLY A 161 -16.98 19.82 -11.97
N SER A 162 -16.37 18.66 -11.80
CA SER A 162 -15.06 18.58 -11.14
C SER A 162 -13.94 19.03 -12.08
N ALA A 163 -12.95 19.76 -11.52
CA ALA A 163 -11.69 20.12 -12.15
C ALA A 163 -10.57 20.12 -11.10
N ILE A 164 -9.78 19.05 -11.04
CA ILE A 164 -8.79 18.84 -9.96
C ILE A 164 -7.41 18.72 -10.55
N SER A 165 -6.50 19.59 -10.11
CA SER A 165 -5.08 19.51 -10.46
C SER A 165 -4.26 19.12 -9.26
N SER A 166 -3.30 18.22 -9.44
CA SER A 166 -2.40 17.83 -8.36
C SER A 166 -0.95 17.65 -8.81
N PHE A 167 -0.03 17.83 -7.88
CA PHE A 167 1.38 17.46 -8.04
C PHE A 167 1.84 16.65 -6.84
N VAL A 168 2.32 15.43 -7.09
CA VAL A 168 2.71 14.49 -6.05
C VAL A 168 4.08 13.90 -6.35
N PRO A 169 5.14 14.41 -5.71
CA PRO A 169 6.44 13.74 -5.71
C PRO A 169 6.35 12.49 -4.82
N LYS A 170 6.94 11.41 -5.30
CA LYS A 170 7.13 10.18 -4.53
C LYS A 170 8.57 9.71 -4.69
N ILE A 171 9.24 9.59 -3.57
CA ILE A 171 10.58 9.00 -3.47
C ILE A 171 10.48 7.70 -2.70
N ALA A 172 11.17 6.67 -3.18
CA ALA A 172 11.31 5.40 -2.47
C ALA A 172 12.73 4.86 -2.56
N ALA A 173 13.08 3.95 -1.68
CA ALA A 173 14.28 3.16 -1.77
C ALA A 173 13.96 1.70 -1.41
N PHE A 174 14.56 0.78 -2.15
CA PHE A 174 14.48 -0.66 -1.92
C PHE A 174 15.89 -1.16 -1.67
N ALA A 175 16.09 -1.88 -0.58
CA ALA A 175 17.37 -2.47 -0.27
C ALA A 175 17.24 -3.97 -0.04
N PHE A 176 18.06 -4.75 -0.74
CA PHE A 176 18.26 -6.17 -0.51
C PHE A 176 19.67 -6.37 -0.02
N ILE A 177 19.83 -7.06 1.11
CA ILE A 177 21.12 -7.49 1.64
C ILE A 177 21.13 -9.00 1.85
N THR A 178 22.24 -9.62 1.51
CA THR A 178 22.51 -11.04 1.79
C THR A 178 23.69 -11.13 2.74
N VAL A 179 23.46 -11.68 3.92
CA VAL A 179 24.51 -11.98 4.91
C VAL A 179 24.89 -13.44 4.78
N VAL A 180 26.18 -13.72 4.83
CA VAL A 180 26.70 -15.11 4.85
C VAL A 180 27.52 -15.32 6.11
N GLU A 181 27.10 -16.29 6.92
CA GLU A 181 27.76 -16.67 8.16
C GLU A 181 27.86 -18.20 8.22
N ASN A 182 29.08 -18.75 8.48
CA ASN A 182 29.35 -20.19 8.51
C ASN A 182 28.84 -20.93 7.24
N GLY A 183 28.95 -20.28 6.07
CA GLY A 183 28.51 -20.81 4.78
C GLY A 183 26.99 -20.80 4.57
N LYS A 184 26.19 -20.29 5.51
CA LYS A 184 24.74 -20.17 5.40
C LYS A 184 24.35 -18.76 4.99
N PRO A 185 23.57 -18.57 3.90
CA PRO A 185 23.05 -17.28 3.50
C PRO A 185 21.70 -17.00 4.18
N GLU A 186 21.48 -15.77 4.58
CA GLU A 186 20.16 -15.21 4.94
C GLU A 186 20.00 -13.82 4.32
N GLN A 187 18.75 -13.44 4.05
CA GLN A 187 18.45 -12.21 3.33
C GLN A 187 17.47 -11.31 4.09
N ALA A 188 17.66 -10.01 3.93
CA ALA A 188 16.68 -9.02 4.34
C ALA A 188 16.32 -8.11 3.15
N TYR A 189 15.05 -7.73 3.12
CA TYR A 189 14.50 -6.71 2.25
C TYR A 189 13.94 -5.58 3.11
N LYS A 190 14.28 -4.34 2.74
CA LYS A 190 13.67 -3.14 3.34
C LYS A 190 13.20 -2.21 2.25
N GLN A 191 12.03 -1.62 2.48
CA GLN A 191 11.46 -0.60 1.62
C GLN A 191 11.24 0.68 2.41
N PHE A 192 11.69 1.78 1.85
CA PHE A 192 11.44 3.14 2.31
C PHE A 192 10.59 3.84 1.27
N GLY A 193 9.75 4.79 1.67
CA GLY A 193 8.95 5.54 0.71
C GLY A 193 8.22 6.70 1.37
N ARG A 194 8.15 7.82 0.65
CA ARG A 194 7.40 9.02 1.07
C ARG A 194 6.83 9.78 -0.12
N SER A 195 5.76 10.53 0.14
CA SER A 195 5.32 11.63 -0.70
C SER A 195 5.94 12.90 -0.17
N ALA A 196 7.17 13.21 -0.61
CA ALA A 196 8.00 14.31 -0.13
C ALA A 196 9.11 14.64 -1.15
N GLY A 197 9.99 15.59 -0.84
CA GLY A 197 11.22 15.85 -1.59
C GLY A 197 12.38 14.95 -1.14
N TRP A 198 13.61 15.35 -1.53
CA TRP A 198 14.83 14.60 -1.21
C TRP A 198 15.15 14.57 0.29
N GLU A 199 14.57 15.48 1.10
CA GLU A 199 14.66 15.42 2.56
C GLU A 199 14.24 14.08 3.16
N ALA A 200 13.37 13.35 2.47
CA ALA A 200 12.96 12.02 2.93
C ALA A 200 14.12 11.01 2.93
N PHE A 201 15.02 11.12 1.96
CA PHE A 201 16.23 10.27 1.88
C PHE A 201 17.15 10.49 3.08
N ASP A 202 17.36 11.76 3.46
CA ASP A 202 18.18 12.11 4.64
C ASP A 202 17.57 11.57 5.95
N GLU A 203 16.22 11.60 6.06
CA GLU A 203 15.48 11.21 7.26
C GLU A 203 15.38 9.69 7.46
N TRP A 204 15.61 8.85 6.44
CA TRP A 204 15.43 7.39 6.53
C TRP A 204 16.52 6.66 7.31
N ASN A 205 17.67 7.28 7.51
CA ASN A 205 18.81 6.67 8.19
C ASN A 205 19.11 5.24 7.68
N MET A 206 19.13 5.11 6.34
CA MET A 206 19.19 3.80 5.66
C MET A 206 20.41 2.97 6.06
N THR A 207 21.58 3.62 6.20
CA THR A 207 22.82 2.93 6.57
C THR A 207 22.67 2.18 7.89
N GLU A 208 22.25 2.86 8.96
CA GLU A 208 22.07 2.24 10.28
C GLU A 208 20.98 1.18 10.28
N THR A 209 19.88 1.41 9.57
CA THR A 209 18.80 0.42 9.42
C THR A 209 19.32 -0.86 8.77
N LEU A 210 20.05 -0.75 7.66
CA LEU A 210 20.58 -1.93 6.95
C LEU A 210 21.71 -2.63 7.71
N LEU A 211 22.54 -1.89 8.44
CA LEU A 211 23.55 -2.45 9.34
C LEU A 211 22.91 -3.20 10.52
N HIS A 212 21.82 -2.66 11.07
CA HIS A 212 21.03 -3.36 12.09
C HIS A 212 20.48 -4.68 11.54
N GLU A 213 19.86 -4.67 10.36
CA GLU A 213 19.36 -5.88 9.71
C GLU A 213 20.47 -6.91 9.49
N ALA A 214 21.64 -6.47 9.03
CA ALA A 214 22.78 -7.38 8.83
C ALA A 214 23.25 -8.04 10.14
N ARG A 215 23.29 -7.28 11.25
CA ARG A 215 23.64 -7.83 12.57
C ARG A 215 22.60 -8.85 13.05
N ILE A 216 21.33 -8.56 12.83
CA ILE A 216 20.21 -9.47 13.19
C ILE A 216 20.32 -10.77 12.37
N LEU A 217 20.50 -10.68 11.06
CA LEU A 217 20.66 -11.86 10.21
C LEU A 217 21.87 -12.72 10.66
N GLN A 218 23.01 -12.10 10.94
CA GLN A 218 24.18 -12.80 11.45
C GLN A 218 23.91 -13.50 12.78
N ARG A 219 23.23 -12.80 13.71
CA ARG A 219 22.87 -13.35 15.02
C ARG A 219 21.90 -14.53 14.91
N ILE A 220 20.91 -14.45 14.02
CA ILE A 220 19.96 -15.56 13.79
C ILE A 220 20.69 -16.78 13.22
N ILE A 221 21.62 -16.60 12.28
CA ILE A 221 22.40 -17.71 11.73
C ILE A 221 23.26 -18.39 12.80
N ARG A 222 23.87 -17.61 13.71
CA ARG A 222 24.77 -18.11 14.76
C ARG A 222 24.02 -18.75 15.93
N GLU A 223 22.96 -18.11 16.40
CA GLU A 223 22.37 -18.38 17.72
C GLU A 223 20.90 -18.85 17.63
N GLY A 224 20.26 -18.69 16.45
CA GLY A 224 18.83 -18.95 16.29
C GLY A 224 18.48 -20.41 16.54
N LYS A 225 17.54 -20.66 17.45
CA LYS A 225 17.02 -21.98 17.79
C LYS A 225 15.63 -22.18 17.19
N ALA A 226 15.29 -23.40 16.83
CA ALA A 226 13.93 -23.73 16.43
C ALA A 226 12.97 -23.52 17.61
N VAL A 227 11.76 -23.04 17.32
CA VAL A 227 10.68 -22.94 18.32
C VAL A 227 10.15 -24.32 18.65
N GLN A 228 9.76 -24.56 19.91
CA GLN A 228 8.98 -25.73 20.28
C GLN A 228 7.52 -25.47 19.86
N PRO A 229 6.93 -26.33 18.99
CA PRO A 229 5.55 -26.15 18.56
C PRO A 229 4.56 -26.19 19.73
N GLY A 230 3.67 -25.22 19.76
CA GLY A 230 2.67 -25.15 20.84
C GLY A 230 1.93 -23.82 20.88
N LYS A 231 0.96 -23.74 21.79
CA LYS A 231 0.28 -22.48 22.11
C LYS A 231 1.13 -21.66 23.06
N THR A 232 1.29 -20.38 22.73
CA THR A 232 2.06 -19.43 23.54
C THR A 232 1.56 -18.01 23.30
N ASP A 233 1.92 -17.07 24.16
CA ASP A 233 1.68 -15.65 23.90
C ASP A 233 2.63 -15.19 22.78
N LEU A 234 2.07 -14.43 21.84
CA LEU A 234 2.83 -13.85 20.73
C LEU A 234 2.80 -12.34 20.82
N VAL A 235 3.97 -11.71 20.97
CA VAL A 235 4.12 -10.26 20.81
C VAL A 235 4.55 -9.99 19.38
N CYS A 236 3.78 -9.18 18.65
CA CYS A 236 4.09 -8.78 17.28
C CYS A 236 4.65 -7.37 17.25
N GLY A 237 5.77 -7.19 16.58
CA GLY A 237 6.32 -5.87 16.28
C GLY A 237 5.47 -5.11 15.27
N THR A 238 5.78 -3.82 15.10
CA THR A 238 5.05 -2.88 14.26
C THR A 238 4.97 -3.33 12.79
N GLU A 239 6.05 -3.91 12.24
CA GLU A 239 6.11 -4.45 10.88
C GLU A 239 5.10 -5.61 10.68
N VAL A 240 5.01 -6.52 11.66
CA VAL A 240 4.08 -7.66 11.63
C VAL A 240 2.63 -7.21 11.78
N THR A 241 2.36 -6.30 12.70
CA THR A 241 1.03 -5.69 12.89
C THR A 241 0.58 -4.95 11.64
N GLY A 242 1.51 -4.22 11.01
CA GLY A 242 1.24 -3.45 9.80
C GLY A 242 0.83 -4.34 8.62
N ILE A 243 1.60 -5.39 8.32
CA ILE A 243 1.26 -6.30 7.22
C ILE A 243 -0.03 -7.08 7.52
N ALA A 244 -0.27 -7.49 8.77
CA ALA A 244 -1.51 -8.14 9.16
C ALA A 244 -2.72 -7.21 8.98
N SER A 245 -2.62 -5.93 9.35
CA SER A 245 -3.65 -4.93 9.14
C SER A 245 -3.97 -4.75 7.64
N HIS A 246 -2.95 -4.72 6.79
CA HIS A 246 -3.10 -4.56 5.35
C HIS A 246 -3.75 -5.79 4.70
N GLU A 247 -3.24 -6.98 4.96
CA GLU A 247 -3.64 -8.21 4.28
C GLU A 247 -4.96 -8.77 4.80
N SER A 248 -5.16 -8.79 6.12
CA SER A 248 -6.31 -9.45 6.74
C SER A 248 -7.48 -8.51 7.09
N CYS A 249 -7.28 -7.19 7.02
CA CYS A 249 -8.34 -6.20 7.16
C CYS A 249 -8.51 -5.37 5.88
N GLY A 250 -7.47 -4.73 5.39
CA GLY A 250 -7.54 -3.81 4.27
C GLY A 250 -8.08 -4.44 2.99
N HIS A 251 -7.46 -5.50 2.50
CA HIS A 251 -7.89 -6.17 1.27
C HIS A 251 -9.30 -6.80 1.32
N PRO A 252 -9.71 -7.51 2.40
CA PRO A 252 -11.06 -8.07 2.46
C PRO A 252 -12.16 -7.02 2.45
N ILE A 253 -11.85 -5.80 2.87
CA ILE A 253 -12.79 -4.67 2.98
C ILE A 253 -12.94 -3.89 1.65
N GLU A 254 -12.14 -4.15 0.63
CA GLU A 254 -12.29 -3.54 -0.69
C GLU A 254 -13.60 -3.99 -1.35
N ALA A 255 -14.56 -3.06 -1.55
CA ALA A 255 -15.92 -3.38 -1.96
C ALA A 255 -16.03 -4.03 -3.34
N ASP A 256 -15.11 -3.75 -4.26
CA ASP A 256 -15.05 -4.40 -5.56
C ASP A 256 -14.70 -5.90 -5.45
N ARG A 257 -13.85 -6.30 -4.48
CA ARG A 257 -13.60 -7.71 -4.13
C ARG A 257 -14.83 -8.36 -3.50
N ILE A 258 -15.49 -7.66 -2.57
CA ILE A 258 -16.71 -8.11 -1.90
C ILE A 258 -17.82 -8.41 -2.91
N LEU A 259 -17.97 -7.55 -3.92
CA LEU A 259 -18.96 -7.64 -4.98
C LEU A 259 -18.53 -8.54 -6.16
N GLY A 260 -17.34 -9.12 -6.10
CA GLY A 260 -16.84 -10.08 -7.08
C GLY A 260 -16.33 -9.49 -8.40
N ARG A 261 -16.11 -8.17 -8.49
CA ARG A 261 -15.56 -7.54 -9.69
C ARG A 261 -14.07 -7.86 -9.91
N GLU A 262 -13.31 -8.00 -8.81
CA GLU A 262 -11.87 -8.27 -8.81
C GLU A 262 -11.56 -9.75 -8.49
N MET A 263 -12.14 -10.69 -9.24
CA MET A 263 -12.00 -12.13 -8.93
C MET A 263 -10.71 -12.78 -9.46
N SER A 264 -9.92 -12.10 -10.29
CA SER A 264 -8.62 -12.61 -10.74
C SER A 264 -7.55 -12.49 -9.65
N GLN A 265 -6.57 -13.40 -9.62
CA GLN A 265 -5.38 -13.39 -8.77
C GLN A 265 -5.64 -12.95 -7.31
N ALA A 266 -6.17 -13.86 -6.48
CA ALA A 266 -6.46 -13.56 -5.07
C ALA A 266 -7.39 -12.35 -4.87
N GLY A 267 -8.26 -12.10 -5.84
CA GLY A 267 -9.18 -10.96 -5.90
C GLY A 267 -10.47 -11.11 -5.13
N ARG A 268 -10.64 -12.17 -4.34
CA ARG A 268 -11.86 -12.43 -3.56
C ARG A 268 -11.75 -11.88 -2.14
N SER A 269 -12.89 -11.83 -1.46
CA SER A 269 -12.99 -11.58 -0.03
C SER A 269 -13.74 -12.72 0.67
N PHE A 270 -13.42 -12.96 1.95
CA PHE A 270 -14.27 -13.79 2.81
C PHE A 270 -15.55 -13.06 3.20
N ILE A 271 -15.60 -11.73 3.01
CA ILE A 271 -16.78 -10.89 3.18
C ILE A 271 -17.54 -10.89 1.84
N TYR A 272 -18.81 -11.25 1.86
CA TYR A 272 -19.66 -11.25 0.67
C TYR A 272 -21.14 -11.09 1.06
N PRO A 273 -22.01 -10.59 0.16
CA PRO A 273 -23.44 -10.40 0.44
C PRO A 273 -24.11 -11.71 0.87
N GLY A 274 -24.80 -11.70 2.02
CA GLY A 274 -25.44 -12.87 2.59
C GLY A 274 -24.50 -13.86 3.31
N GLY A 275 -23.20 -13.54 3.40
CA GLY A 275 -22.22 -14.32 4.15
C GLY A 275 -22.25 -14.05 5.66
N PRO A 276 -21.51 -14.86 6.44
CA PRO A 276 -21.49 -14.75 7.90
C PRO A 276 -20.76 -13.50 8.42
N TYR A 277 -20.00 -12.83 7.57
CA TYR A 277 -19.26 -11.63 7.89
C TYR A 277 -19.77 -10.47 7.03
N TRP A 278 -20.31 -9.42 7.65
CA TRP A 278 -20.83 -8.23 7.01
C TRP A 278 -20.64 -7.02 7.94
N MET A 279 -20.94 -5.82 7.46
CA MET A 279 -20.97 -4.61 8.31
C MET A 279 -21.78 -4.88 9.58
N GLY A 280 -21.26 -4.48 10.74
CA GLY A 280 -21.83 -4.76 12.05
C GLY A 280 -21.45 -6.12 12.65
N THR A 281 -20.73 -6.99 11.93
CA THR A 281 -20.29 -8.30 12.48
C THR A 281 -18.98 -8.15 13.25
N ARG A 282 -18.90 -8.80 14.43
CA ARG A 282 -17.66 -8.85 15.22
C ARG A 282 -16.64 -9.79 14.59
N ILE A 283 -15.45 -9.26 14.33
CA ILE A 283 -14.31 -9.96 13.73
C ILE A 283 -13.08 -9.99 14.65
N GLY A 284 -13.01 -9.12 15.64
CA GLY A 284 -11.89 -8.97 16.54
C GLY A 284 -12.30 -8.61 17.98
N ASN A 285 -11.29 -8.45 18.85
CA ASN A 285 -11.45 -7.94 20.19
C ASN A 285 -11.92 -6.47 20.14
N ASP A 286 -12.63 -5.99 21.15
CA ASP A 286 -13.17 -4.63 21.26
C ASP A 286 -12.13 -3.51 21.29
N ILE A 287 -10.89 -3.83 21.67
CA ILE A 287 -9.77 -2.89 21.61
C ILE A 287 -9.19 -2.70 20.20
N VAL A 288 -9.62 -3.52 19.22
CA VAL A 288 -9.07 -3.49 17.86
C VAL A 288 -9.82 -2.49 17.00
N THR A 289 -9.16 -1.40 16.63
CA THR A 289 -9.65 -0.43 15.64
C THR A 289 -8.64 -0.23 14.52
N ILE A 290 -8.99 -0.65 13.30
CA ILE A 290 -8.13 -0.57 12.11
C ILE A 290 -8.71 0.45 11.15
N VAL A 291 -7.86 1.34 10.67
CA VAL A 291 -8.23 2.40 9.73
C VAL A 291 -7.41 2.31 8.44
N ASP A 292 -7.97 2.90 7.37
CA ASP A 292 -7.20 3.28 6.19
C ASP A 292 -7.28 4.79 6.01
N ASP A 293 -6.14 5.49 6.05
CA ASP A 293 -6.09 6.94 6.11
C ASP A 293 -5.14 7.53 5.05
N PRO A 294 -5.66 8.00 3.91
CA PRO A 294 -4.85 8.67 2.89
C PRO A 294 -4.34 10.05 3.31
N THR A 295 -4.85 10.61 4.41
CA THR A 295 -4.54 11.97 4.84
C THR A 295 -3.32 12.05 5.78
N VAL A 296 -2.70 10.92 6.10
CA VAL A 296 -1.42 10.89 6.83
C VAL A 296 -0.37 11.64 6.02
N LYS A 297 0.02 12.82 6.48
CA LYS A 297 0.89 13.75 5.75
C LYS A 297 2.23 13.09 5.41
N SER A 298 2.70 13.33 4.20
CA SER A 298 3.95 12.81 3.67
C SER A 298 4.05 11.28 3.62
N SER A 299 2.98 10.53 3.90
CA SER A 299 2.99 9.08 3.75
C SER A 299 3.15 8.67 2.29
N TYR A 300 3.63 7.47 2.04
CA TYR A 300 3.81 6.96 0.68
C TYR A 300 2.47 6.78 -0.04
N GLY A 301 1.37 6.49 0.73
CA GLY A 301 0.00 6.40 0.24
C GLY A 301 -0.79 7.72 0.21
N TYR A 302 -0.18 8.88 0.49
CA TYR A 302 -0.86 10.17 0.61
C TYR A 302 -1.54 10.65 -0.67
N TYR A 303 -2.76 11.17 -0.54
CA TYR A 303 -3.49 12.00 -1.52
C TYR A 303 -4.60 12.80 -0.83
N GLU A 304 -5.05 13.92 -1.45
CA GLU A 304 -6.17 14.73 -0.95
C GLU A 304 -7.49 14.43 -1.68
N TYR A 305 -7.40 13.99 -2.92
CA TYR A 305 -8.52 13.52 -3.73
C TYR A 305 -8.12 12.24 -4.46
N ASP A 306 -9.03 11.30 -4.56
CA ASP A 306 -8.82 10.08 -5.33
C ASP A 306 -8.93 10.29 -6.84
N ASP A 307 -8.76 9.25 -7.63
CA ASP A 307 -8.76 9.34 -9.10
C ASP A 307 -10.19 9.34 -9.71
N GLU A 308 -11.24 9.43 -8.89
CA GLU A 308 -12.63 9.77 -9.26
C GLU A 308 -13.05 11.16 -8.75
N GLY A 309 -12.12 11.93 -8.19
CA GLY A 309 -12.35 13.30 -7.72
C GLY A 309 -12.98 13.39 -6.34
N ILE A 310 -13.00 12.31 -5.57
CA ILE A 310 -13.59 12.26 -4.23
C ILE A 310 -12.57 12.66 -3.18
N LYS A 311 -12.97 13.56 -2.27
CA LYS A 311 -12.09 14.02 -1.20
C LYS A 311 -11.70 12.88 -0.26
N ALA A 312 -10.40 12.75 -0.02
CA ALA A 312 -9.83 11.78 0.89
C ALA A 312 -10.20 12.06 2.34
N ARG A 313 -10.47 11.00 3.09
CA ARG A 313 -10.69 11.03 4.55
C ARG A 313 -10.23 9.73 5.18
N ARG A 314 -10.08 9.71 6.49
CA ARG A 314 -9.91 8.46 7.24
C ARG A 314 -11.16 7.58 7.12
N ARG A 315 -10.96 6.28 6.93
CA ARG A 315 -11.98 5.23 6.89
C ARG A 315 -11.73 4.26 8.04
N TYR A 316 -12.78 3.95 8.78
CA TYR A 316 -12.71 2.96 9.87
C TYR A 316 -13.13 1.60 9.31
N LEU A 317 -12.17 0.72 9.08
CA LEU A 317 -12.41 -0.59 8.47
C LEU A 317 -12.96 -1.57 9.49
N TYR A 318 -12.24 -1.72 10.61
CA TYR A 318 -12.72 -2.36 11.83
C TYR A 318 -12.75 -1.30 12.93
N LYS A 319 -13.84 -1.21 13.64
CA LYS A 319 -14.01 -0.30 14.76
C LYS A 319 -14.48 -1.08 15.97
N ASP A 320 -13.73 -1.02 17.07
CA ASP A 320 -14.02 -1.75 18.31
C ASP A 320 -14.29 -3.25 18.05
N GLY A 321 -13.46 -3.86 17.18
CA GLY A 321 -13.54 -5.25 16.75
C GLY A 321 -14.70 -5.60 15.81
N ILE A 322 -15.43 -4.62 15.30
CA ILE A 322 -16.59 -4.79 14.42
C ILE A 322 -16.25 -4.30 13.02
N ILE A 323 -16.68 -5.01 11.98
CA ILE A 323 -16.60 -4.56 10.58
C ILE A 323 -17.49 -3.31 10.42
N ASP A 324 -16.88 -2.14 10.13
CA ASP A 324 -17.58 -0.85 10.17
C ASP A 324 -17.81 -0.28 8.76
N GLU A 325 -16.76 -0.01 8.00
CA GLU A 325 -16.86 0.63 6.69
C GLU A 325 -16.08 -0.14 5.61
N PHE A 326 -16.66 -0.31 4.41
CA PHE A 326 -15.94 -0.82 3.26
C PHE A 326 -15.22 0.29 2.51
N LEU A 327 -14.15 -0.04 1.77
CA LEU A 327 -13.51 0.88 0.85
C LEU A 327 -14.29 0.92 -0.46
N HIS A 328 -14.67 2.12 -0.90
CA HIS A 328 -15.56 2.33 -2.03
C HIS A 328 -14.96 3.24 -3.11
N ASN A 329 -15.20 2.87 -4.38
CA ASN A 329 -15.29 3.80 -5.49
C ASN A 329 -16.77 4.21 -5.71
N ARG A 330 -17.05 5.03 -6.70
CA ARG A 330 -18.43 5.51 -6.97
C ARG A 330 -19.37 4.39 -7.43
N GLU A 331 -18.88 3.42 -8.19
CA GLU A 331 -19.67 2.27 -8.64
C GLU A 331 -20.10 1.38 -7.47
N THR A 332 -19.15 0.94 -6.63
CA THR A 332 -19.45 0.06 -5.50
C THR A 332 -20.30 0.77 -4.44
N ALA A 333 -20.12 2.09 -4.29
CA ALA A 333 -20.95 2.91 -3.42
C ALA A 333 -22.40 2.95 -3.90
N ALA A 334 -22.64 3.20 -5.18
CA ALA A 334 -23.99 3.16 -5.75
C ALA A 334 -24.64 1.79 -5.57
N LYS A 335 -23.91 0.70 -5.81
CA LYS A 335 -24.41 -0.68 -5.70
C LYS A 335 -24.81 -1.05 -4.26
N LEU A 336 -24.17 -0.47 -3.26
CA LEU A 336 -24.48 -0.70 -1.84
C LEU A 336 -25.31 0.42 -1.20
N GLY A 337 -25.81 1.39 -1.99
CA GLY A 337 -26.68 2.48 -1.52
C GLY A 337 -25.97 3.44 -0.55
N THR A 338 -24.67 3.66 -0.74
CA THR A 338 -23.86 4.56 0.09
C THR A 338 -23.09 5.58 -0.78
N ARG A 339 -22.20 6.36 -0.16
CA ARG A 339 -21.32 7.32 -0.85
C ARG A 339 -19.92 6.76 -1.01
N SER A 340 -19.23 7.19 -2.08
CA SER A 340 -17.79 6.93 -2.21
C SER A 340 -17.01 7.59 -1.06
N ASN A 341 -15.99 6.92 -0.59
CA ASN A 341 -15.14 7.39 0.51
C ASN A 341 -13.71 7.72 0.08
N GLY A 342 -13.54 7.98 -1.23
CA GLY A 342 -12.27 8.41 -1.77
C GLY A 342 -11.23 7.30 -1.79
N SER A 343 -11.60 6.09 -2.23
CA SER A 343 -10.70 4.94 -2.29
C SER A 343 -10.35 4.51 -3.72
N SER A 344 -10.77 5.25 -4.73
CA SER A 344 -10.51 4.92 -6.14
C SER A 344 -9.16 5.44 -6.60
N ARG A 345 -8.24 4.55 -6.98
CA ARG A 345 -6.87 4.93 -7.38
C ARG A 345 -6.47 4.29 -8.69
N ALA A 346 -5.79 5.05 -9.53
CA ALA A 346 -5.12 4.57 -10.73
C ALA A 346 -3.64 4.91 -10.67
N THR A 347 -2.80 3.96 -11.04
CA THR A 347 -1.34 4.16 -11.00
C THR A 347 -0.80 4.97 -12.16
N ASN A 348 -1.54 5.03 -13.27
CA ASN A 348 -1.18 5.81 -14.45
C ASN A 348 -2.44 6.16 -15.28
N TYR A 349 -2.29 7.00 -16.33
CA TYR A 349 -3.39 7.39 -17.23
C TYR A 349 -3.99 6.20 -18.00
N ASP A 350 -3.20 5.20 -18.31
CA ASP A 350 -3.60 4.01 -19.09
C ASP A 350 -4.26 2.91 -18.23
N ARG A 351 -4.57 3.22 -16.99
CA ARG A 351 -5.23 2.30 -16.04
C ARG A 351 -6.56 2.86 -15.57
N GLU A 352 -7.56 1.99 -15.52
CA GLU A 352 -8.83 2.33 -14.85
C GLU A 352 -8.61 2.51 -13.35
N ALA A 353 -9.28 3.49 -12.75
CA ALA A 353 -9.27 3.68 -11.31
C ALA A 353 -10.09 2.57 -10.63
N ILE A 354 -9.51 1.89 -9.67
CA ILE A 354 -10.12 0.77 -8.92
C ILE A 354 -10.02 1.02 -7.42
N VAL A 355 -10.79 0.31 -6.62
CA VAL A 355 -10.73 0.44 -5.15
C VAL A 355 -9.37 0.01 -4.62
N ARG A 356 -8.71 0.87 -3.85
CA ARG A 356 -7.37 0.64 -3.29
C ARG A 356 -7.24 1.23 -1.89
N MET A 357 -6.49 0.54 -1.05
CA MET A 357 -5.98 1.10 0.19
C MET A 357 -4.98 2.24 -0.06
N ALA A 358 -4.75 3.04 0.98
CA ALA A 358 -3.73 4.08 1.07
C ALA A 358 -2.72 3.80 2.19
N ASN A 359 -3.12 4.03 3.44
CA ASN A 359 -2.30 3.75 4.61
C ASN A 359 -3.17 3.00 5.62
N THR A 360 -3.00 1.69 5.69
CA THR A 360 -3.81 0.82 6.54
C THR A 360 -3.03 0.51 7.82
N PHE A 361 -3.62 0.81 8.97
CA PHE A 361 -2.96 0.61 10.25
C PHE A 361 -3.92 0.42 11.43
N LEU A 362 -3.45 -0.31 12.43
CA LEU A 362 -4.10 -0.42 13.73
C LEU A 362 -3.87 0.86 14.54
N LEU A 363 -4.93 1.40 15.16
CA LEU A 363 -4.81 2.55 16.04
C LEU A 363 -4.07 2.19 17.33
N PRO A 364 -3.39 3.18 17.98
CA PRO A 364 -2.66 2.94 19.21
C PRO A 364 -3.59 2.61 20.40
N GLY A 365 -3.08 1.83 21.34
CA GLY A 365 -3.67 1.58 22.65
C GLY A 365 -2.96 2.32 23.77
N ASP A 366 -2.98 1.74 24.99
CA ASP A 366 -2.52 2.41 26.19
C ASP A 366 -1.21 1.85 26.78
N TRP A 367 -0.70 0.73 26.25
CA TRP A 367 0.51 0.10 26.75
C TRP A 367 1.78 0.72 26.14
N THR A 368 2.91 0.60 26.81
CA THR A 368 4.21 0.76 26.17
C THR A 368 4.69 -0.58 25.63
N ASP A 369 5.56 -0.57 24.62
CA ASP A 369 6.15 -1.79 24.05
C ASP A 369 6.83 -2.64 25.15
N LYS A 370 7.47 -1.96 26.11
CA LYS A 370 8.15 -2.58 27.23
C LYS A 370 7.19 -3.29 28.18
N GLU A 371 6.10 -2.62 28.58
CA GLU A 371 5.07 -3.20 29.43
C GLU A 371 4.44 -4.45 28.81
N ILE A 372 4.19 -4.45 27.49
CA ILE A 372 3.66 -5.62 26.79
C ILE A 372 4.61 -6.82 26.92
N ILE A 373 5.92 -6.62 26.77
CA ILE A 373 6.94 -7.68 26.89
C ILE A 373 7.05 -8.14 28.35
N GLU A 374 7.12 -7.21 29.28
CA GLU A 374 7.28 -7.49 30.74
C GLU A 374 6.09 -8.28 31.32
N ASP A 375 4.89 -8.12 30.76
CA ASP A 375 3.68 -8.85 31.20
C ASP A 375 3.56 -10.28 30.61
N VAL A 376 4.50 -10.71 29.76
CA VAL A 376 4.52 -12.06 29.18
C VAL A 376 5.36 -13.01 30.01
N LYS A 377 4.74 -14.09 30.50
CA LYS A 377 5.42 -15.13 31.27
C LYS A 377 6.24 -16.06 30.38
N HIS A 378 5.60 -16.54 29.32
CA HIS A 378 6.21 -17.38 28.28
C HIS A 378 5.62 -16.97 26.93
N GLY A 379 6.48 -16.65 25.99
CA GLY A 379 6.01 -16.18 24.68
C GLY A 379 7.13 -16.04 23.65
N ILE A 380 6.73 -15.53 22.50
CA ILE A 380 7.65 -15.17 21.44
C ILE A 380 7.39 -13.72 21.05
N PHE A 381 8.46 -12.93 20.97
CA PHE A 381 8.43 -11.62 20.32
C PHE A 381 8.85 -11.78 18.86
N MET A 382 7.91 -11.63 17.93
CA MET A 382 8.17 -11.59 16.48
C MET A 382 8.16 -10.15 16.02
N LYS A 383 9.35 -9.52 15.98
CA LYS A 383 9.50 -8.11 15.66
C LYS A 383 9.31 -7.82 14.18
N SER A 384 9.81 -8.72 13.30
CA SER A 384 9.69 -8.61 11.86
C SER A 384 9.44 -9.97 11.21
N PHE A 385 9.07 -9.96 9.92
CA PHE A 385 8.82 -11.18 9.15
C PHE A 385 9.74 -11.29 7.93
N THR A 386 9.90 -12.49 7.40
CA THR A 386 10.56 -12.76 6.12
C THR A 386 9.57 -13.17 5.02
N GLU A 387 8.46 -13.79 5.43
CA GLU A 387 7.42 -14.25 4.51
C GLU A 387 6.04 -13.99 5.12
N TRP A 388 5.10 -13.61 4.27
CA TRP A 388 3.68 -13.66 4.58
C TRP A 388 2.93 -14.34 3.43
N ASN A 389 1.90 -15.09 3.76
CA ASN A 389 1.00 -15.72 2.81
C ASN A 389 -0.43 -15.58 3.30
N ILE A 390 -1.32 -15.35 2.37
CA ILE A 390 -2.75 -15.25 2.65
C ILE A 390 -3.52 -15.94 1.52
N ASP A 391 -4.63 -16.62 1.84
CA ASP A 391 -5.44 -17.30 0.85
C ASP A 391 -6.20 -16.33 -0.08
N ASP A 392 -6.77 -16.84 -1.16
CA ASP A 392 -7.50 -16.05 -2.16
C ASP A 392 -8.70 -15.28 -1.59
N ARG A 393 -9.24 -15.73 -0.46
CA ARG A 393 -10.34 -15.07 0.25
C ARG A 393 -9.88 -14.11 1.34
N ARG A 394 -8.59 -14.04 1.61
CA ARG A 394 -8.00 -13.18 2.65
C ARG A 394 -8.43 -13.59 4.08
N PHE A 395 -8.72 -14.87 4.31
CA PHE A 395 -9.18 -15.40 5.61
C PHE A 395 -8.11 -16.19 6.35
N ASN A 396 -7.42 -17.12 5.66
CA ASN A 396 -6.33 -17.90 6.23
C ASN A 396 -5.00 -17.23 5.92
N GLN A 397 -4.15 -17.10 6.93
CA GLN A 397 -2.88 -16.38 6.84
C GLN A 397 -1.75 -17.11 7.53
N ARG A 398 -0.54 -16.94 6.99
CA ARG A 398 0.69 -17.53 7.50
C ARG A 398 1.78 -16.46 7.50
N TYR A 399 2.48 -16.33 8.62
CA TYR A 399 3.64 -15.44 8.77
C TYR A 399 4.85 -16.25 9.21
N VAL A 400 6.03 -15.93 8.65
CA VAL A 400 7.32 -16.50 9.05
C VAL A 400 8.17 -15.37 9.61
N GLY A 401 8.53 -15.47 10.88
CA GLY A 401 9.36 -14.47 11.55
C GLY A 401 10.78 -14.42 11.02
N ARG A 402 11.35 -13.21 11.03
CA ARG A 402 12.77 -12.94 10.77
C ARG A 402 13.47 -12.58 12.08
N GLU A 403 13.27 -11.38 12.59
CA GLU A 403 13.75 -10.98 13.91
C GLU A 403 12.76 -11.44 14.97
N ALA A 404 13.13 -12.51 15.69
CA ALA A 404 12.26 -13.06 16.73
C ALA A 404 13.07 -13.57 17.93
N PHE A 405 12.49 -13.49 19.12
CA PHE A 405 13.11 -13.85 20.39
C PHE A 405 12.12 -14.60 21.29
N VAL A 406 12.63 -15.52 22.09
CA VAL A 406 11.84 -16.07 23.20
C VAL A 406 11.66 -15.01 24.27
N ILE A 407 10.47 -14.95 24.88
CA ILE A 407 10.18 -14.19 26.10
C ILE A 407 10.02 -15.17 27.24
N GLU A 408 10.78 -14.97 28.33
CA GLU A 408 10.66 -15.72 29.57
C GLU A 408 10.63 -14.74 30.76
N ASN A 409 9.55 -14.77 31.52
CA ASN A 409 9.33 -13.91 32.69
C ASN A 409 9.58 -12.42 32.40
N GLY A 410 9.01 -11.92 31.28
CA GLY A 410 9.11 -10.52 30.89
C GLY A 410 10.43 -10.09 30.23
N GLU A 411 11.34 -11.01 29.96
CA GLU A 411 12.65 -10.71 29.38
C GLU A 411 12.85 -11.39 28.02
N LEU A 412 13.46 -10.67 27.06
CA LEU A 412 13.89 -11.25 25.80
C LEU A 412 15.14 -12.14 26.03
N LYS A 413 15.06 -13.36 25.59
CA LYS A 413 16.14 -14.35 25.70
C LYS A 413 16.86 -14.56 24.36
N HIS A 414 17.06 -15.80 23.96
CA HIS A 414 17.75 -16.14 22.71
C HIS A 414 16.89 -15.94 21.47
N PRO A 415 17.52 -15.71 20.31
CA PRO A 415 16.79 -15.58 19.05
C PRO A 415 16.15 -16.91 18.63
N VAL A 416 14.99 -16.79 17.99
CA VAL A 416 14.24 -17.89 17.38
C VAL A 416 14.41 -17.84 15.87
N ALA A 417 14.77 -18.98 15.28
CA ALA A 417 14.94 -19.09 13.85
C ALA A 417 13.58 -19.39 13.18
N ARG A 418 13.10 -18.44 12.36
CA ARG A 418 11.94 -18.58 11.47
C ARG A 418 10.68 -19.14 12.15
N PRO A 419 10.20 -18.56 13.28
CA PRO A 419 8.94 -19.00 13.87
C PRO A 419 7.79 -18.82 12.88
N ILE A 420 6.87 -19.79 12.83
CA ILE A 420 5.75 -19.81 11.88
C ILE A 420 4.44 -19.68 12.67
N ILE A 421 3.61 -18.75 12.25
CA ILE A 421 2.24 -18.57 12.74
C ILE A 421 1.28 -18.86 11.59
N GLU A 422 0.34 -19.77 11.78
CA GLU A 422 -0.76 -20.06 10.87
C GLU A 422 -2.09 -19.86 11.61
N THR A 423 -2.94 -19.00 11.05
CA THR A 423 -4.17 -18.59 11.75
C THR A 423 -5.21 -18.07 10.76
N THR A 424 -6.41 -17.76 11.28
CA THR A 424 -7.44 -17.06 10.51
C THR A 424 -7.50 -15.59 10.90
N THR A 425 -8.01 -14.75 10.00
CA THR A 425 -8.26 -13.32 10.25
C THR A 425 -9.04 -13.11 11.55
N LYS A 426 -10.10 -13.90 11.78
CA LYS A 426 -10.90 -13.79 12.99
C LYS A 426 -10.10 -14.18 14.25
N THR A 427 -9.38 -15.29 14.21
CA THR A 427 -8.56 -15.74 15.36
C THR A 427 -7.49 -14.71 15.70
N TRP A 428 -6.77 -14.19 14.69
CA TRP A 428 -5.75 -13.16 14.87
C TRP A 428 -6.30 -11.96 15.67
N TRP A 429 -7.32 -11.29 15.11
CA TRP A 429 -7.84 -10.06 15.72
C TRP A 429 -8.63 -10.28 17.01
N SER A 430 -9.20 -11.48 17.23
CA SER A 430 -9.86 -11.83 18.50
C SER A 430 -8.90 -12.17 19.62
N SER A 431 -7.66 -12.58 19.29
CA SER A 431 -6.63 -12.92 20.29
C SER A 431 -5.83 -11.71 20.78
N VAL A 432 -6.02 -10.53 20.18
CA VAL A 432 -5.34 -9.29 20.61
C VAL A 432 -5.88 -8.86 21.97
N ASP A 433 -4.99 -8.75 22.98
CA ASP A 433 -5.36 -8.33 24.35
C ASP A 433 -4.54 -7.15 24.88
N ALA A 434 -3.48 -6.75 24.18
CA ALA A 434 -2.70 -5.56 24.51
C ALA A 434 -2.23 -4.87 23.22
N ILE A 435 -2.30 -3.53 23.21
CA ILE A 435 -1.90 -2.68 22.09
C ILE A 435 -1.05 -1.53 22.63
N SER A 436 0.13 -1.28 22.02
CA SER A 436 1.01 -0.22 22.50
C SER A 436 0.63 1.17 21.94
N LYS A 437 1.25 2.22 22.54
CA LYS A 437 0.98 3.63 22.22
C LYS A 437 1.61 4.11 20.93
N LYS A 438 2.68 3.48 20.47
CA LYS A 438 3.50 3.96 19.35
C LYS A 438 3.11 3.27 18.07
N VAL A 439 2.59 4.02 17.12
CA VAL A 439 2.37 3.54 15.74
C VAL A 439 3.60 3.82 14.90
N GLU A 440 4.09 2.81 14.20
CA GLU A 440 5.13 2.94 13.17
C GLU A 440 4.57 2.52 11.81
N PHE A 441 5.21 3.01 10.74
CA PHE A 441 4.78 2.77 9.38
C PHE A 441 5.92 2.24 8.51
N ASP A 442 5.61 1.23 7.71
CA ASP A 442 6.47 0.71 6.66
C ASP A 442 5.90 1.04 5.30
N ALA A 443 6.77 1.51 4.39
CA ALA A 443 6.38 1.72 3.01
C ALA A 443 6.25 0.38 2.28
N ALA A 444 5.22 0.28 1.44
CA ALA A 444 4.98 -0.90 0.62
C ALA A 444 4.40 -0.53 -0.75
N THR A 445 4.48 -1.47 -1.68
CA THR A 445 3.82 -1.37 -2.98
C THR A 445 2.77 -2.48 -3.09
N CYS A 446 1.50 -2.09 -3.00
CA CYS A 446 0.39 -3.02 -3.04
C CYS A 446 -0.03 -3.31 -4.49
N GLY A 447 -0.05 -4.57 -4.89
CA GLY A 447 -0.47 -5.01 -6.22
C GLY A 447 -1.95 -5.40 -6.27
N LYS A 448 -2.68 -4.97 -7.32
CA LYS A 448 -4.08 -5.35 -7.60
C LYS A 448 -4.43 -5.10 -9.05
N GLY A 449 -5.45 -5.82 -9.55
CA GLY A 449 -6.01 -5.64 -10.88
C GLY A 449 -5.34 -6.48 -11.96
N ASP A 450 -6.01 -6.58 -13.10
CA ASP A 450 -5.50 -7.19 -14.33
C ASP A 450 -5.85 -6.27 -15.51
N PRO A 451 -4.86 -5.57 -16.09
CA PRO A 451 -3.42 -5.62 -15.79
C PRO A 451 -3.09 -5.04 -14.40
N MET A 452 -2.01 -5.60 -13.78
CA MET A 452 -1.62 -5.24 -12.42
C MET A 452 -1.27 -3.77 -12.25
N GLN A 453 -1.73 -3.20 -11.14
CA GLN A 453 -1.43 -1.84 -10.70
C GLN A 453 -0.74 -1.88 -9.34
N GLY A 454 0.52 -1.46 -9.27
CA GLY A 454 1.28 -1.33 -8.02
C GLY A 454 1.04 0.04 -7.37
N ALA A 455 0.21 0.12 -6.33
CA ALA A 455 -0.05 1.38 -5.63
C ALA A 455 0.89 1.57 -4.44
N PRO A 456 1.50 2.76 -4.27
CA PRO A 456 2.22 3.12 -3.06
C PRO A 456 1.28 3.18 -1.87
N VAL A 457 1.68 2.54 -0.75
CA VAL A 457 0.91 2.48 0.50
C VAL A 457 1.85 2.54 1.71
N TYR A 458 1.28 2.86 2.89
CA TYR A 458 1.88 2.48 4.15
C TYR A 458 1.09 1.32 4.76
N THR A 459 1.81 0.38 5.35
CA THR A 459 1.30 -0.56 6.33
C THR A 459 1.78 -0.12 7.70
N GLY A 460 0.97 -0.23 8.74
CA GLY A 460 1.40 0.27 10.04
C GLY A 460 0.64 -0.30 11.21
N GLY A 461 1.17 -0.03 12.39
CA GLY A 461 0.54 -0.36 13.64
C GLY A 461 1.49 -0.22 14.83
N PRO A 462 0.95 -0.36 16.04
CA PRO A 462 1.72 -0.48 17.27
C PRO A 462 2.20 -1.92 17.49
N VAL A 463 3.02 -2.14 18.48
CA VAL A 463 3.28 -3.48 19.05
C VAL A 463 1.99 -4.00 19.65
N ILE A 464 1.67 -5.27 19.40
CA ILE A 464 0.48 -5.95 19.93
C ILE A 464 0.85 -7.27 20.60
N ARG A 465 0.00 -7.73 21.52
CA ARG A 465 0.07 -9.09 22.05
C ARG A 465 -1.16 -9.87 21.65
N LEU A 466 -0.94 -11.10 21.19
CA LEU A 466 -1.96 -12.11 20.95
C LEU A 466 -1.82 -13.22 21.98
N LYS A 467 -2.93 -13.58 22.63
CA LYS A 467 -2.96 -14.63 23.64
C LYS A 467 -3.12 -16.01 23.03
N GLU A 468 -2.32 -16.97 23.52
CA GLU A 468 -2.46 -18.41 23.27
C GLU A 468 -2.58 -18.79 21.78
N VAL A 469 -1.79 -18.17 20.92
CA VAL A 469 -1.73 -18.55 19.51
C VAL A 469 -0.74 -19.70 19.28
N TYR A 470 -1.03 -20.53 18.27
CA TYR A 470 -0.15 -21.64 17.92
C TYR A 470 1.04 -21.16 17.10
N VAL A 471 2.24 -21.47 17.57
CA VAL A 471 3.52 -21.16 16.91
C VAL A 471 4.30 -22.45 16.71
N ARG A 472 4.96 -22.57 15.55
CA ARG A 472 5.82 -23.74 15.23
C ARG A 472 7.09 -23.35 14.51
#